data_02e4c7d6470d490c8ee5b46e978088de
#
_entry.id   02e4c7d6470d490c8ee5b46e978088de
#
_cell.length_a   1.000
_cell.length_b   1.000
_cell.length_c   1.000
_cell.angle_alpha   90.00
_cell.angle_beta   90.00
_cell.angle_gamma   90.00
#
_symmetry.space_group_name_H-M   'P 1'
#
loop_
_entity.id
_entity.type
_entity.pdbx_description
1 polymer ?
#
loop_
_entity_poly.entity_id
_entity_poly.type
_entity_poly.pdbx_seq_one_letter_code
_entity_poly.pdbx_strand_id
1 'polypeptide(L)'
;EKYGFKNIGNNQNVCIDYSSPNIAKPFHLGHLRTTIIGRAISNLYKELGYNSISINYLGDWGRQFGLVIEGYKRFKDEYDISKDPLHSLSDMYVRANNLAKDDEKVMDMARENFKKLEDGNEEYIKLWKYFRELSLKEYNKTYELLGCKFDSYNGEAYYNDKMQEVIDILDKKGVLVESQGAKVVMLGKDEPPCIIVKSNGSTIYATRDLAAILDRSRTYDYVKSIYVTSYEQIHHFKQLFEVAKYIVDEKYTKELVHVPYGMVRLKTGKMSTREGTVIYLQDLINDAIKKAYNVLEEKNANLENKDKVAKQVGIGALVFNDLKTNKIKDVVFDLDEILRFDGETGPYVQYTYVRTKSILNKANFDISNIDLEKIDYNLLKSEDEISLVKILDKFSDVIKRAAEEYEPSILTRYLIDVSSQFSRFYNNNQVIVDDEKIKIARCTLVYCTGVVIKKGLSILGIETPDKL
;
A
#
# COMPACT_ATOMS: atom_id res chain seq x y z
N GLU A 1 -4.49 -20.35 -15.42
CA GLU A 1 -4.67 -19.60 -14.16
C GLU A 1 -3.39 -19.48 -13.33
N LYS A 2 -2.41 -20.38 -13.49
CA LYS A 2 -1.14 -20.38 -12.73
C LYS A 2 0.05 -19.78 -13.49
N TYR A 3 -0.14 -19.22 -14.68
CA TYR A 3 0.95 -18.62 -15.42
C TYR A 3 1.57 -17.44 -14.62
N GLY A 4 2.90 -17.45 -14.52
CA GLY A 4 3.66 -16.49 -13.67
C GLY A 4 3.87 -16.93 -12.22
N PHE A 5 3.08 -17.89 -11.70
CA PHE A 5 3.24 -18.41 -10.35
C PHE A 5 4.50 -19.25 -10.21
N LYS A 6 5.34 -18.91 -9.24
CA LYS A 6 6.50 -19.72 -8.83
C LYS A 6 6.41 -20.02 -7.34
N ASN A 7 6.39 -21.28 -6.94
CA ASN A 7 6.39 -21.65 -5.52
C ASN A 7 7.81 -21.62 -4.93
N ILE A 8 8.40 -20.43 -4.87
CA ILE A 8 9.72 -20.22 -4.24
C ILE A 8 9.56 -20.13 -2.72
N GLY A 9 8.46 -19.56 -2.27
CA GLY A 9 8.20 -19.27 -0.86
C GLY A 9 7.83 -20.47 -0.01
N ASN A 10 7.43 -21.60 -0.62
CA ASN A 10 7.02 -22.82 0.08
C ASN A 10 6.08 -22.54 1.27
N ASN A 11 5.16 -21.59 1.10
CA ASN A 11 4.19 -21.17 2.10
C ASN A 11 4.80 -20.60 3.39
N GLN A 12 6.07 -20.18 3.35
CA GLN A 12 6.72 -19.51 4.48
C GLN A 12 6.12 -18.12 4.72
N ASN A 13 6.08 -17.69 5.99
CA ASN A 13 5.48 -16.44 6.38
C ASN A 13 6.38 -15.24 6.06
N VAL A 14 5.80 -14.22 5.42
CA VAL A 14 6.42 -12.90 5.21
C VAL A 14 5.50 -11.85 5.78
N CYS A 15 5.97 -11.11 6.79
CA CYS A 15 5.25 -9.98 7.37
C CYS A 15 5.48 -8.72 6.54
N ILE A 16 4.42 -7.99 6.21
CA ILE A 16 4.51 -6.72 5.49
C ILE A 16 3.70 -5.68 6.25
N ASP A 17 4.40 -4.70 6.82
CA ASP A 17 3.85 -3.58 7.57
C ASP A 17 3.69 -2.39 6.64
N TYR A 18 2.46 -1.93 6.45
CA TYR A 18 2.15 -0.82 5.54
C TYR A 18 0.83 -0.15 5.88
N SER A 19 0.56 1.01 5.29
CA SER A 19 -0.55 1.92 5.54
C SER A 19 -0.41 2.66 6.87
N SER A 20 -0.60 2.02 7.99
CA SER A 20 -0.26 2.46 9.36
C SER A 20 -0.68 3.90 9.70
N PRO A 21 -1.97 4.28 9.50
CA PRO A 21 -2.45 5.63 9.77
C PRO A 21 -2.58 5.90 11.27
N ASN A 22 -2.47 7.19 11.62
CA ASN A 22 -2.84 7.65 12.96
C ASN A 22 -4.36 7.74 13.06
N ILE A 23 -4.97 7.09 14.08
CA ILE A 23 -6.42 7.18 14.32
C ILE A 23 -6.84 8.61 14.68
N ALA A 24 -8.13 8.89 14.58
CA ALA A 24 -8.73 10.20 14.77
C ALA A 24 -8.21 11.29 13.81
N LYS A 25 -7.64 10.88 12.68
CA LYS A 25 -7.19 11.76 11.59
C LYS A 25 -7.71 11.23 10.26
N PRO A 26 -8.12 12.11 9.35
CA PRO A 26 -8.54 11.68 8.01
C PRO A 26 -7.39 11.02 7.24
N PHE A 27 -7.76 10.11 6.37
CA PHE A 27 -6.85 9.52 5.41
C PHE A 27 -6.46 10.59 4.37
N HIS A 28 -5.19 10.95 4.30
CA HIS A 28 -4.70 11.90 3.32
C HIS A 28 -3.87 11.21 2.21
N LEU A 29 -3.58 11.95 1.16
CA LEU A 29 -2.89 11.43 -0.04
C LEU A 29 -1.55 10.71 0.29
N GLY A 30 -0.84 11.13 1.33
CA GLY A 30 0.40 10.45 1.75
C GLY A 30 0.20 9.00 2.21
N HIS A 31 -0.99 8.66 2.74
CA HIS A 31 -1.31 7.29 3.11
C HIS A 31 -1.63 6.39 1.91
N LEU A 32 -2.03 6.96 0.76
CA LEU A 32 -2.25 6.17 -0.45
C LEU A 32 -0.99 5.39 -0.82
N ARG A 33 0.15 6.08 -0.82
CA ARG A 33 1.40 5.54 -1.33
C ARG A 33 1.88 4.31 -0.58
N THR A 34 1.98 4.40 0.75
CA THR A 34 2.37 3.24 1.57
C THR A 34 1.37 2.09 1.40
N THR A 35 0.07 2.39 1.32
CA THR A 35 -0.99 1.40 1.18
C THR A 35 -0.89 0.61 -0.11
N ILE A 36 -0.73 1.29 -1.27
CA ILE A 36 -0.68 0.61 -2.56
C ILE A 36 0.66 -0.06 -2.84
N ILE A 37 1.78 0.52 -2.41
CA ILE A 37 3.10 -0.11 -2.53
C ILE A 37 3.14 -1.38 -1.67
N GLY A 38 2.72 -1.29 -0.39
CA GLY A 38 2.70 -2.44 0.50
C GLY A 38 1.80 -3.56 0.00
N ARG A 39 0.60 -3.22 -0.51
CA ARG A 39 -0.29 -4.20 -1.13
C ARG A 39 0.32 -4.86 -2.36
N ALA A 40 0.94 -4.09 -3.25
CA ALA A 40 1.59 -4.64 -4.44
C ALA A 40 2.72 -5.60 -4.06
N ILE A 41 3.55 -5.25 -3.08
CA ILE A 41 4.61 -6.13 -2.55
C ILE A 41 3.97 -7.40 -1.94
N SER A 42 2.91 -7.27 -1.14
CA SER A 42 2.19 -8.40 -0.57
C SER A 42 1.71 -9.38 -1.66
N ASN A 43 1.11 -8.84 -2.72
CA ASN A 43 0.64 -9.66 -3.83
C ASN A 43 1.78 -10.32 -4.62
N LEU A 44 2.92 -9.62 -4.82
CA LEU A 44 4.11 -10.19 -5.45
C LEU A 44 4.62 -11.40 -4.66
N TYR A 45 4.70 -11.29 -3.32
CA TYR A 45 5.13 -12.41 -2.46
C TYR A 45 4.13 -13.58 -2.49
N LYS A 46 2.82 -13.31 -2.56
CA LYS A 46 1.79 -14.35 -2.75
C LYS A 46 1.98 -15.11 -4.08
N GLU A 47 2.31 -14.39 -5.16
CA GLU A 47 2.59 -15.03 -6.46
C GLU A 47 3.88 -15.87 -6.46
N LEU A 48 4.78 -15.61 -5.53
CA LEU A 48 5.97 -16.41 -5.31
C LEU A 48 5.75 -17.57 -4.32
N GLY A 49 4.53 -17.80 -3.87
CA GLY A 49 4.16 -18.90 -2.99
C GLY A 49 4.46 -18.68 -1.51
N TYR A 50 4.67 -17.44 -1.08
CA TYR A 50 4.76 -17.10 0.34
C TYR A 50 3.37 -16.90 0.95
N ASN A 51 3.24 -17.17 2.24
CA ASN A 51 2.12 -16.73 3.06
C ASN A 51 2.39 -15.28 3.50
N SER A 52 1.84 -14.31 2.75
CA SER A 52 2.04 -12.88 3.04
C SER A 52 1.04 -12.42 4.08
N ILE A 53 1.55 -11.95 5.22
CA ILE A 53 0.81 -11.42 6.37
C ILE A 53 0.85 -9.90 6.31
N SER A 54 -0.29 -9.28 6.02
CA SER A 54 -0.45 -7.83 5.92
C SER A 54 -0.73 -7.23 7.29
N ILE A 55 0.14 -6.33 7.75
CA ILE A 55 0.05 -5.69 9.06
C ILE A 55 -0.24 -4.21 8.88
N ASN A 56 -1.26 -3.73 9.59
CA ASN A 56 -1.61 -2.32 9.70
C ASN A 56 -1.27 -1.85 11.12
N TYR A 57 -0.06 -1.33 11.29
CA TYR A 57 0.45 -0.85 12.57
C TYR A 57 -0.10 0.55 12.87
N LEU A 58 -1.27 0.59 13.48
CA LEU A 58 -1.99 1.85 13.73
C LEU A 58 -1.24 2.76 14.70
N GLY A 59 -1.15 4.06 14.37
CA GLY A 59 -0.77 5.10 15.31
C GLY A 59 -1.94 5.43 16.24
N ASP A 60 -2.22 4.53 17.18
CA ASP A 60 -3.38 4.60 18.05
C ASP A 60 -3.02 4.91 19.51
N TRP A 61 -1.78 5.37 19.76
CA TRP A 61 -1.32 5.75 21.08
C TRP A 61 -0.40 6.96 21.06
N GLY A 62 -0.38 7.73 22.15
CA GLY A 62 0.54 8.86 22.30
C GLY A 62 -0.15 10.12 22.84
N ARG A 63 0.66 11.14 23.18
CA ARG A 63 0.22 12.38 23.82
C ARG A 63 -0.84 13.15 23.04
N GLN A 64 -0.91 12.99 21.73
CA GLN A 64 -1.93 13.60 20.89
C GLN A 64 -3.35 13.20 21.30
N PHE A 65 -3.54 12.02 21.91
CA PHE A 65 -4.86 11.58 22.39
C PHE A 65 -5.37 12.39 23.56
N GLY A 66 -4.50 12.97 24.36
CA GLY A 66 -4.92 13.95 25.36
C GLY A 66 -5.64 15.15 24.76
N LEU A 67 -5.12 15.69 23.65
CA LEU A 67 -5.74 16.78 22.90
C LEU A 67 -6.99 16.33 22.13
N VAL A 68 -7.02 15.10 21.58
CA VAL A 68 -8.24 14.55 20.94
C VAL A 68 -9.37 14.43 21.94
N ILE A 69 -9.08 13.91 23.15
CA ILE A 69 -10.07 13.79 24.25
C ILE A 69 -10.53 15.15 24.71
N GLU A 70 -9.60 16.11 24.88
CA GLU A 70 -9.93 17.47 25.30
C GLU A 70 -10.83 18.18 24.28
N GLY A 71 -10.48 18.06 22.99
CA GLY A 71 -11.29 18.59 21.89
C GLY A 71 -12.68 17.98 21.85
N TYR A 72 -12.77 16.65 21.98
CA TYR A 72 -14.05 15.95 22.04
C TYR A 72 -14.91 16.43 23.23
N LYS A 73 -14.35 16.53 24.42
CA LYS A 73 -15.09 17.00 25.61
C LYS A 73 -15.64 18.40 25.47
N ARG A 74 -14.90 19.30 24.79
CA ARG A 74 -15.28 20.71 24.61
C ARG A 74 -16.29 20.93 23.49
N PHE A 75 -16.15 20.20 22.39
CA PHE A 75 -16.78 20.57 21.12
C PHE A 75 -17.73 19.53 20.53
N LYS A 76 -17.86 18.34 21.12
CA LYS A 76 -18.67 17.24 20.55
C LYS A 76 -20.10 17.61 20.18
N ASP A 77 -20.71 18.53 20.94
CA ASP A 77 -22.11 18.93 20.75
C ASP A 77 -22.29 19.90 19.56
N GLU A 78 -21.17 20.40 18.96
CA GLU A 78 -21.16 21.25 17.78
C GLU A 78 -21.04 20.45 16.47
N TYR A 79 -20.85 19.12 16.55
CA TYR A 79 -20.59 18.26 15.39
C TYR A 79 -21.59 17.10 15.30
N ASP A 80 -21.98 16.76 14.08
CA ASP A 80 -22.61 15.48 13.80
C ASP A 80 -21.54 14.40 13.49
N ILE A 81 -20.97 13.84 14.56
CA ILE A 81 -19.90 12.83 14.47
C ILE A 81 -20.36 11.59 13.71
N SER A 82 -21.66 11.29 13.68
CA SER A 82 -22.19 10.11 12.97
C SER A 82 -22.10 10.27 11.47
N LYS A 83 -22.15 11.51 10.96
CA LYS A 83 -22.13 11.84 9.54
C LYS A 83 -20.71 11.90 8.98
N ASP A 84 -19.79 12.50 9.72
CA ASP A 84 -18.40 12.66 9.31
C ASP A 84 -17.43 12.52 10.50
N PRO A 85 -17.17 11.28 10.93
CA PRO A 85 -16.43 11.03 12.17
C PRO A 85 -15.01 11.58 12.17
N LEU A 86 -14.25 11.34 11.10
CA LEU A 86 -12.83 11.66 11.07
C LEU A 86 -12.56 13.15 10.93
N HIS A 87 -13.32 13.86 10.09
CA HIS A 87 -13.20 15.31 9.99
C HIS A 87 -13.61 15.98 11.30
N SER A 88 -14.72 15.51 11.92
CA SER A 88 -15.17 16.02 13.21
C SER A 88 -14.09 15.86 14.28
N LEU A 89 -13.52 14.66 14.46
CA LEU A 89 -12.47 14.40 15.45
C LEU A 89 -11.20 15.19 15.15
N SER A 90 -10.82 15.29 13.88
CA SER A 90 -9.63 16.04 13.45
C SER A 90 -9.78 17.54 13.69
N ASP A 91 -10.95 18.10 13.39
CA ASP A 91 -11.21 19.52 13.63
C ASP A 91 -11.26 19.85 15.12
N MET A 92 -11.94 19.02 15.93
CA MET A 92 -11.93 19.15 17.40
C MET A 92 -10.49 19.09 17.94
N TYR A 93 -9.64 18.20 17.43
CA TYR A 93 -8.22 18.14 17.78
C TYR A 93 -7.48 19.43 17.42
N VAL A 94 -7.67 19.94 16.19
CA VAL A 94 -7.01 21.16 15.71
C VAL A 94 -7.43 22.36 16.57
N ARG A 95 -8.72 22.48 16.88
CA ARG A 95 -9.26 23.55 17.74
C ARG A 95 -8.67 23.48 19.17
N ALA A 96 -8.65 22.27 19.76
CA ALA A 96 -8.05 22.08 21.09
C ALA A 96 -6.54 22.38 21.07
N ASN A 97 -5.83 21.96 20.04
CA ASN A 97 -4.40 22.23 19.88
C ASN A 97 -4.11 23.74 19.71
N ASN A 98 -4.96 24.46 19.00
CA ASN A 98 -4.81 25.91 18.85
C ASN A 98 -5.09 26.63 20.19
N LEU A 99 -6.15 26.26 20.89
CA LEU A 99 -6.40 26.80 22.23
C LEU A 99 -5.24 26.51 23.21
N ALA A 100 -4.65 25.32 23.13
CA ALA A 100 -3.53 24.95 23.99
C ALA A 100 -2.22 25.70 23.69
N LYS A 101 -2.10 26.38 22.55
CA LYS A 101 -0.98 27.31 22.25
C LYS A 101 -1.09 28.62 23.00
N ASP A 102 -2.33 29.08 23.22
CA ASP A 102 -2.64 30.36 23.81
C ASP A 102 -2.98 30.26 25.32
N ASP A 103 -3.39 29.08 25.78
CA ASP A 103 -3.77 28.79 27.16
C ASP A 103 -3.12 27.50 27.67
N GLU A 104 -2.10 27.66 28.53
CA GLU A 104 -1.37 26.50 29.10
C GLU A 104 -2.28 25.56 29.92
N LYS A 105 -3.38 26.07 30.50
CA LYS A 105 -4.36 25.25 31.23
C LYS A 105 -5.00 24.20 30.31
N VAL A 106 -5.24 24.53 29.05
CA VAL A 106 -5.77 23.56 28.07
C VAL A 106 -4.74 22.46 27.79
N MET A 107 -3.47 22.83 27.68
CA MET A 107 -2.38 21.87 27.52
C MET A 107 -2.23 20.97 28.75
N ASP A 108 -2.36 21.52 29.96
CA ASP A 108 -2.29 20.73 31.20
C ASP A 108 -3.48 19.75 31.29
N MET A 109 -4.69 20.18 30.93
CA MET A 109 -5.85 19.29 30.86
C MET A 109 -5.62 18.16 29.83
N ALA A 110 -5.03 18.47 28.69
CA ALA A 110 -4.68 17.44 27.69
C ALA A 110 -3.64 16.45 28.24
N ARG A 111 -2.62 16.92 28.97
CA ARG A 111 -1.64 16.04 29.65
C ARG A 111 -2.31 15.16 30.69
N GLU A 112 -3.22 15.72 31.48
CA GLU A 112 -3.99 14.97 32.47
C GLU A 112 -4.90 13.93 31.82
N ASN A 113 -5.60 14.30 30.74
CA ASN A 113 -6.42 13.38 29.97
C ASN A 113 -5.61 12.18 29.45
N PHE A 114 -4.41 12.43 28.91
CA PHE A 114 -3.55 11.36 28.43
C PHE A 114 -3.04 10.49 29.58
N LYS A 115 -2.69 11.10 30.72
CA LYS A 115 -2.28 10.34 31.91
C LYS A 115 -3.41 9.43 32.41
N LYS A 116 -4.65 9.92 32.49
CA LYS A 116 -5.82 9.09 32.86
C LYS A 116 -6.01 7.91 31.89
N LEU A 117 -5.75 8.13 30.60
CA LEU A 117 -5.77 7.06 29.60
C LEU A 117 -4.66 6.02 29.86
N GLU A 118 -3.43 6.48 30.16
CA GLU A 118 -2.29 5.60 30.48
C GLU A 118 -2.52 4.83 31.79
N ASP A 119 -3.12 5.46 32.80
CA ASP A 119 -3.45 4.85 34.08
C ASP A 119 -4.66 3.87 33.99
N GLY A 120 -5.22 3.67 32.80
CA GLY A 120 -6.29 2.70 32.56
C GLY A 120 -7.67 3.14 33.06
N ASN A 121 -7.93 4.45 33.20
CA ASN A 121 -9.24 4.95 33.59
C ASN A 121 -10.32 4.49 32.59
N GLU A 122 -11.37 3.86 33.09
CA GLU A 122 -12.41 3.21 32.27
C GLU A 122 -13.11 4.17 31.28
N GLU A 123 -13.40 5.41 31.70
CA GLU A 123 -14.04 6.42 30.84
C GLU A 123 -13.16 6.76 29.65
N TYR A 124 -11.86 6.98 29.91
CA TYR A 124 -10.89 7.37 28.90
C TYR A 124 -10.55 6.22 27.95
N ILE A 125 -10.46 5.01 28.47
CA ILE A 125 -10.33 3.79 27.66
C ILE A 125 -11.55 3.60 26.74
N LYS A 126 -12.77 3.85 27.24
CA LYS A 126 -13.99 3.81 26.41
C LYS A 126 -13.98 4.84 25.30
N LEU A 127 -13.55 6.08 25.59
CA LEU A 127 -13.41 7.14 24.57
C LEU A 127 -12.36 6.77 23.52
N TRP A 128 -11.20 6.29 23.94
CA TRP A 128 -10.14 5.86 23.03
C TRP A 128 -10.61 4.71 22.12
N LYS A 129 -11.27 3.69 22.67
CA LYS A 129 -11.87 2.60 21.88
C LYS A 129 -12.89 3.12 20.88
N TYR A 130 -13.74 4.04 21.28
CA TYR A 130 -14.71 4.68 20.41
C TYR A 130 -14.05 5.41 19.24
N PHE A 131 -13.01 6.21 19.48
CA PHE A 131 -12.28 6.89 18.42
C PHE A 131 -11.58 5.91 17.47
N ARG A 132 -11.03 4.84 18.02
CA ARG A 132 -10.39 3.77 17.24
C ARG A 132 -11.39 3.04 16.33
N GLU A 133 -12.54 2.69 16.85
CA GLU A 133 -13.62 2.02 16.10
C GLU A 133 -14.15 2.91 14.97
N LEU A 134 -14.41 4.18 15.24
CA LEU A 134 -14.82 5.15 14.22
C LEU A 134 -13.78 5.28 13.14
N SER A 135 -12.50 5.40 13.52
CA SER A 135 -11.39 5.54 12.56
C SER A 135 -11.27 4.32 11.67
N LEU A 136 -11.29 3.11 12.24
CA LEU A 136 -11.22 1.87 11.48
C LEU A 136 -12.40 1.70 10.53
N LYS A 137 -13.61 2.06 10.96
CA LYS A 137 -14.79 2.02 10.09
C LYS A 137 -14.65 2.89 8.86
N GLU A 138 -14.11 4.10 9.01
CA GLU A 138 -13.87 5.00 7.88
C GLU A 138 -12.69 4.55 7.01
N TYR A 139 -11.58 4.10 7.62
CA TYR A 139 -10.43 3.58 6.86
C TYR A 139 -10.80 2.35 6.03
N ASN A 140 -11.62 1.45 6.57
CA ASN A 140 -12.06 0.26 5.87
C ASN A 140 -12.83 0.58 4.59
N LYS A 141 -13.61 1.67 4.54
CA LYS A 141 -14.25 2.13 3.29
C LYS A 141 -13.20 2.40 2.20
N THR A 142 -12.13 3.11 2.56
CA THR A 142 -11.03 3.38 1.61
C THR A 142 -10.24 2.11 1.27
N TYR A 143 -9.99 1.24 2.24
CA TYR A 143 -9.33 -0.05 1.99
C TYR A 143 -10.14 -0.95 1.06
N GLU A 144 -11.45 -1.00 1.20
CA GLU A 144 -12.36 -1.72 0.29
C GLU A 144 -12.27 -1.17 -1.14
N LEU A 145 -12.26 0.18 -1.30
CA LEU A 145 -12.09 0.81 -2.61
C LEU A 145 -10.74 0.44 -3.25
N LEU A 146 -9.69 0.41 -2.44
CA LEU A 146 -8.34 0.05 -2.89
C LEU A 146 -8.11 -1.47 -2.93
N GLY A 147 -9.07 -2.32 -2.54
CA GLY A 147 -8.92 -3.77 -2.49
C GLY A 147 -7.86 -4.24 -1.48
N CYS A 148 -7.65 -3.48 -0.40
CA CYS A 148 -6.70 -3.82 0.67
C CYS A 148 -7.39 -4.58 1.80
N LYS A 149 -6.71 -5.61 2.31
CA LYS A 149 -7.14 -6.36 3.51
C LYS A 149 -5.92 -6.57 4.39
N PHE A 150 -6.12 -6.48 5.69
CA PHE A 150 -5.06 -6.68 6.67
C PHE A 150 -5.39 -7.85 7.58
N ASP A 151 -4.36 -8.61 7.93
CA ASP A 151 -4.45 -9.75 8.84
C ASP A 151 -4.31 -9.30 10.30
N SER A 152 -3.67 -8.14 10.53
CA SER A 152 -3.49 -7.54 11.85
C SER A 152 -3.72 -6.03 11.83
N TYR A 153 -4.41 -5.53 12.86
CA TYR A 153 -4.58 -4.11 13.19
C TYR A 153 -3.98 -3.77 14.56
N ASN A 154 -2.98 -4.56 15.02
CA ASN A 154 -2.28 -4.30 16.26
C ASN A 154 -1.41 -3.06 16.09
N GLY A 155 -1.87 -1.95 16.66
CA GLY A 155 -1.19 -0.66 16.64
C GLY A 155 -0.28 -0.43 17.84
N GLU A 156 0.14 0.80 18.03
CA GLU A 156 1.03 1.22 19.11
C GLU A 156 0.52 0.83 20.50
N ALA A 157 -0.80 0.97 20.73
CA ALA A 157 -1.42 0.66 22.03
C ALA A 157 -1.26 -0.81 22.43
N TYR A 158 -1.26 -1.73 21.46
CA TYR A 158 -1.12 -3.17 21.70
C TYR A 158 0.24 -3.54 22.28
N TYR A 159 1.27 -2.73 22.03
CA TYR A 159 2.63 -3.00 22.46
C TYR A 159 3.06 -2.26 23.73
N ASN A 160 2.16 -1.47 24.36
CA ASN A 160 2.50 -0.68 25.54
C ASN A 160 2.97 -1.51 26.72
N ASP A 161 2.31 -2.64 26.99
CA ASP A 161 2.63 -3.57 28.09
C ASP A 161 3.81 -4.51 27.75
N LYS A 162 4.27 -4.53 26.51
CA LYS A 162 5.34 -5.40 26.01
C LYS A 162 6.70 -4.72 25.97
N MET A 163 6.77 -3.41 26.17
CA MET A 163 8.03 -2.65 26.10
C MET A 163 8.98 -2.99 27.24
N GLN A 164 8.44 -3.32 28.43
CA GLN A 164 9.29 -3.67 29.58
C GLN A 164 10.13 -4.92 29.30
N GLU A 165 9.56 -5.93 28.64
CA GLU A 165 10.29 -7.14 28.25
C GLU A 165 11.51 -6.82 27.36
N VAL A 166 11.39 -5.87 26.43
CA VAL A 166 12.50 -5.43 25.59
C VAL A 166 13.62 -4.81 26.43
N ILE A 167 13.25 -3.94 27.39
CA ILE A 167 14.20 -3.31 28.29
C ILE A 167 14.95 -4.37 29.10
N ASP A 168 14.22 -5.32 29.68
CA ASP A 168 14.78 -6.40 30.51
C ASP A 168 15.74 -7.30 29.72
N ILE A 169 15.44 -7.61 28.45
CA ILE A 169 16.31 -8.38 27.55
C ILE A 169 17.61 -7.61 27.27
N LEU A 170 17.52 -6.32 26.93
CA LEU A 170 18.69 -5.49 26.63
C LEU A 170 19.58 -5.29 27.87
N ASP A 171 18.96 -5.10 29.03
CA ASP A 171 19.66 -4.97 30.31
C ASP A 171 20.39 -6.27 30.68
N LYS A 172 19.72 -7.41 30.63
CA LYS A 172 20.28 -8.75 30.87
C LYS A 172 21.44 -9.07 29.92
N LYS A 173 21.45 -8.58 28.72
CA LYS A 173 22.51 -8.74 27.73
C LYS A 173 23.69 -7.76 27.97
N GLY A 174 23.54 -6.81 28.88
CA GLY A 174 24.58 -5.82 29.21
C GLY A 174 24.84 -4.81 28.09
N VAL A 175 23.90 -4.62 27.17
CA VAL A 175 24.03 -3.67 26.05
C VAL A 175 23.32 -2.33 26.28
N LEU A 176 22.54 -2.26 27.36
CA LEU A 176 21.85 -1.06 27.79
C LEU A 176 22.74 -0.22 28.69
N VAL A 177 23.14 0.96 28.26
CA VAL A 177 24.05 1.85 28.99
C VAL A 177 23.38 3.18 29.31
N GLU A 178 23.82 3.83 30.40
CA GLU A 178 23.33 5.17 30.72
C GLU A 178 24.14 6.22 29.97
N SER A 179 23.45 7.15 29.33
CA SER A 179 24.03 8.31 28.64
C SER A 179 23.13 9.52 28.83
N GLN A 180 23.66 10.60 29.43
CA GLN A 180 22.94 11.83 29.71
C GLN A 180 21.59 11.62 30.45
N GLY A 181 21.59 10.65 31.38
CA GLY A 181 20.40 10.28 32.15
C GLY A 181 19.39 9.38 31.40
N ALA A 182 19.62 9.09 30.11
CA ALA A 182 18.79 8.18 29.33
C ALA A 182 19.44 6.80 29.25
N LYS A 183 18.62 5.73 29.09
CA LYS A 183 19.14 4.39 28.80
C LYS A 183 19.18 4.20 27.27
N VAL A 184 20.36 3.86 26.75
CA VAL A 184 20.62 3.78 25.30
C VAL A 184 21.36 2.51 24.93
N VAL A 185 21.25 2.09 23.67
CA VAL A 185 22.12 1.07 23.06
C VAL A 185 23.09 1.77 22.12
N MET A 186 24.40 1.53 22.31
CA MET A 186 25.46 2.07 21.46
C MET A 186 25.53 1.28 20.15
N LEU A 187 25.51 1.95 19.00
CA LEU A 187 25.46 1.31 17.68
C LEU A 187 26.81 1.32 16.93
N GLY A 188 27.80 2.02 17.44
CA GLY A 188 29.13 2.15 16.85
C GLY A 188 29.76 3.50 17.15
N LYS A 189 30.99 3.74 16.62
CA LYS A 189 31.72 4.98 16.91
C LYS A 189 31.13 6.21 16.23
N ASP A 190 30.54 6.03 15.04
CA ASP A 190 30.07 7.12 14.17
C ASP A 190 28.55 7.20 14.07
N GLU A 191 27.82 6.33 14.77
CA GLU A 191 26.35 6.31 14.78
C GLU A 191 25.82 6.84 16.13
N PRO A 192 24.82 7.72 16.13
CA PRO A 192 24.17 8.15 17.36
C PRO A 192 23.53 6.95 18.07
N PRO A 193 23.58 6.92 19.42
CA PRO A 193 23.00 5.81 20.18
C PRO A 193 21.47 5.74 19.98
N CYS A 194 20.96 4.52 20.00
CA CYS A 194 19.52 4.29 20.02
C CYS A 194 18.98 4.49 21.44
N ILE A 195 18.14 5.49 21.64
CA ILE A 195 17.50 5.72 22.93
C ILE A 195 16.41 4.66 23.15
N ILE A 196 16.41 4.02 24.31
CA ILE A 196 15.40 3.03 24.72
C ILE A 196 14.49 3.61 25.80
N VAL A 197 15.07 4.29 26.80
CA VAL A 197 14.32 4.98 27.86
C VAL A 197 14.89 6.39 28.02
N LYS A 198 14.01 7.39 28.01
CA LYS A 198 14.40 8.80 28.21
C LYS A 198 14.86 9.06 29.65
N SER A 199 15.53 10.18 29.87
CA SER A 199 15.97 10.64 31.18
C SER A 199 14.83 10.81 32.21
N ASN A 200 13.60 11.05 31.76
CA ASN A 200 12.41 11.11 32.61
C ASN A 200 11.73 9.75 32.87
N GLY A 201 12.37 8.65 32.47
CA GLY A 201 11.86 7.28 32.63
C GLY A 201 10.81 6.83 31.59
N SER A 202 10.40 7.70 30.65
CA SER A 202 9.43 7.32 29.64
C SER A 202 10.10 6.57 28.48
N THR A 203 9.42 5.56 27.95
CA THR A 203 9.81 4.85 26.71
C THR A 203 9.58 5.72 25.47
N ILE A 204 10.16 5.32 24.34
CA ILE A 204 10.04 6.01 23.07
C ILE A 204 9.52 5.08 21.97
N TYR A 205 9.33 5.63 20.76
CA TYR A 205 8.89 4.86 19.60
C TYR A 205 9.76 3.64 19.31
N ALA A 206 11.11 3.78 19.40
CA ALA A 206 12.02 2.68 19.15
C ALA A 206 11.78 1.47 20.07
N THR A 207 11.50 1.69 21.35
CA THR A 207 11.20 0.61 22.30
C THR A 207 9.94 -0.14 21.95
N ARG A 208 8.91 0.58 21.49
CA ARG A 208 7.64 0.00 21.06
C ARG A 208 7.79 -0.78 19.77
N ASP A 209 8.55 -0.25 18.81
CA ASP A 209 8.82 -0.91 17.54
C ASP A 209 9.66 -2.18 17.74
N LEU A 210 10.60 -2.17 18.69
CA LEU A 210 11.34 -3.36 19.11
C LEU A 210 10.42 -4.42 19.75
N ALA A 211 9.46 -3.99 20.58
CA ALA A 211 8.45 -4.88 21.12
C ALA A 211 7.57 -5.49 20.01
N ALA A 212 7.26 -4.72 18.98
CA ALA A 212 6.53 -5.23 17.82
C ALA A 212 7.36 -6.27 17.03
N ILE A 213 8.66 -6.06 16.84
CA ILE A 213 9.54 -7.05 16.19
C ILE A 213 9.58 -8.33 16.99
N LEU A 214 9.76 -8.24 18.33
CA LEU A 214 9.80 -9.39 19.24
C LEU A 214 8.48 -10.19 19.21
N ASP A 215 7.35 -9.52 19.35
CA ASP A 215 6.02 -10.14 19.32
C ASP A 215 5.72 -10.81 17.97
N ARG A 216 6.03 -10.14 16.86
CA ARG A 216 5.83 -10.66 15.50
C ARG A 216 6.72 -11.88 15.23
N SER A 217 7.96 -11.93 15.72
CA SER A 217 8.84 -13.09 15.56
C SER A 217 8.25 -14.34 16.21
N ARG A 218 7.57 -14.19 17.34
CA ARG A 218 6.91 -15.28 18.07
C ARG A 218 5.56 -15.68 17.48
N THR A 219 4.79 -14.66 17.05
CA THR A 219 3.41 -14.86 16.55
C THR A 219 3.40 -15.46 15.15
N TYR A 220 4.29 -14.98 14.28
CA TYR A 220 4.25 -15.32 12.86
C TYR A 220 5.37 -16.22 12.39
N ASP A 221 6.43 -16.41 13.18
CA ASP A 221 7.64 -17.19 12.78
C ASP A 221 8.05 -16.89 11.33
N TYR A 222 8.22 -15.60 11.03
CA TYR A 222 8.44 -15.12 9.67
C TYR A 222 9.87 -15.40 9.19
N VAL A 223 10.02 -15.59 7.88
CA VAL A 223 11.34 -15.63 7.21
C VAL A 223 11.77 -14.25 6.74
N LYS A 224 10.85 -13.29 6.63
CA LYS A 224 11.12 -11.92 6.22
C LYS A 224 10.09 -10.97 6.83
N SER A 225 10.53 -9.79 7.27
CA SER A 225 9.65 -8.71 7.74
C SER A 225 9.97 -7.40 7.02
N ILE A 226 8.99 -6.88 6.29
CA ILE A 226 9.12 -5.74 5.39
C ILE A 226 8.32 -4.57 5.96
N TYR A 227 8.95 -3.39 6.05
CA TYR A 227 8.36 -2.16 6.58
C TYR A 227 8.30 -1.11 5.47
N VAL A 228 7.11 -0.77 5.01
CA VAL A 228 6.88 0.18 3.91
C VAL A 228 6.53 1.55 4.49
N THR A 229 7.53 2.39 4.69
CA THR A 229 7.36 3.71 5.31
C THR A 229 8.11 4.80 4.54
N SER A 230 7.92 6.07 4.91
CA SER A 230 8.59 7.20 4.26
C SER A 230 10.12 7.09 4.36
N TYR A 231 10.83 7.62 3.36
CA TYR A 231 12.29 7.72 3.36
C TYR A 231 12.85 8.52 4.54
N GLU A 232 12.04 9.39 5.15
CA GLU A 232 12.42 10.13 6.36
C GLU A 232 12.72 9.22 7.56
N GLN A 233 12.25 7.97 7.53
CA GLN A 233 12.46 6.98 8.60
C GLN A 233 13.65 6.05 8.35
N ILE A 234 14.45 6.26 7.31
CA ILE A 234 15.61 5.39 7.00
C ILE A 234 16.54 5.26 8.21
N HIS A 235 16.89 6.37 8.86
CA HIS A 235 17.78 6.35 10.03
C HIS A 235 17.17 5.60 11.22
N HIS A 236 15.88 5.79 11.47
CA HIS A 236 15.15 5.10 12.53
C HIS A 236 15.19 3.57 12.33
N PHE A 237 14.84 3.09 11.13
CA PHE A 237 14.85 1.65 10.85
C PHE A 237 16.26 1.06 10.86
N LYS A 238 17.28 1.80 10.42
CA LYS A 238 18.68 1.39 10.55
C LYS A 238 19.04 1.12 12.01
N GLN A 239 18.76 2.06 12.92
CA GLN A 239 19.00 1.89 14.36
C GLN A 239 18.17 0.75 14.94
N LEU A 240 16.87 0.68 14.58
CA LEU A 240 15.95 -0.33 15.07
C LEU A 240 16.42 -1.75 14.73
N PHE A 241 16.85 -1.99 13.49
CA PHE A 241 17.32 -3.31 13.05
C PHE A 241 18.63 -3.72 13.70
N GLU A 242 19.53 -2.77 13.98
CA GLU A 242 20.76 -3.06 14.75
C GLU A 242 20.44 -3.49 16.18
N VAL A 243 19.53 -2.80 16.88
CA VAL A 243 19.11 -3.18 18.24
C VAL A 243 18.33 -4.50 18.25
N ALA A 244 17.52 -4.77 17.22
CA ALA A 244 16.76 -6.00 17.10
C ALA A 244 17.64 -7.27 17.18
N LYS A 245 18.91 -7.19 16.76
CA LYS A 245 19.89 -8.31 16.86
C LYS A 245 20.14 -8.77 18.30
N TYR A 246 19.82 -7.93 19.28
CA TYR A 246 19.96 -8.28 20.70
C TYR A 246 18.68 -8.87 21.30
N ILE A 247 17.52 -8.72 20.65
CA ILE A 247 16.24 -9.11 21.25
C ILE A 247 15.57 -10.32 20.59
N VAL A 248 15.90 -10.63 19.33
CA VAL A 248 15.38 -11.78 18.59
C VAL A 248 16.51 -12.61 18.00
N ASP A 249 16.22 -13.86 17.63
CA ASP A 249 17.18 -14.76 16.99
C ASP A 249 17.64 -14.22 15.62
N GLU A 250 18.86 -14.57 15.25
CA GLU A 250 19.50 -14.14 14.00
C GLU A 250 18.65 -14.44 12.76
N LYS A 251 17.91 -15.54 12.76
CA LYS A 251 17.00 -15.91 11.64
C LYS A 251 15.94 -14.84 11.34
N TYR A 252 15.52 -14.08 12.36
CA TYR A 252 14.52 -13.02 12.20
C TYR A 252 15.14 -11.66 11.82
N THR A 253 16.42 -11.44 12.12
CA THR A 253 17.07 -10.14 11.88
C THR A 253 17.72 -10.03 10.51
N LYS A 254 18.12 -11.16 9.90
CA LYS A 254 18.76 -11.19 8.56
C LYS A 254 17.88 -10.59 7.45
N GLU A 255 16.59 -10.69 7.60
CA GLU A 255 15.62 -10.32 6.58
C GLU A 255 14.61 -9.27 7.10
N LEU A 256 15.06 -8.39 8.01
CA LEU A 256 14.38 -7.14 8.34
C LEU A 256 14.66 -6.12 7.24
N VAL A 257 13.63 -5.67 6.54
CA VAL A 257 13.78 -4.82 5.36
C VAL A 257 12.95 -3.56 5.50
N HIS A 258 13.59 -2.39 5.44
CA HIS A 258 12.89 -1.13 5.25
C HIS A 258 12.77 -0.83 3.76
N VAL A 259 11.55 -0.61 3.30
CA VAL A 259 11.22 -0.20 1.93
C VAL A 259 10.82 1.28 1.97
N PRO A 260 11.78 2.19 1.80
CA PRO A 260 11.50 3.62 1.84
C PRO A 260 10.81 4.07 0.55
N TYR A 261 9.86 5.01 0.70
CA TYR A 261 9.21 5.66 -0.43
C TYR A 261 9.27 7.18 -0.33
N GLY A 262 9.25 7.85 -1.50
CA GLY A 262 9.25 9.32 -1.62
C GLY A 262 7.88 9.93 -1.37
N MET A 263 7.81 11.25 -1.39
CA MET A 263 6.61 12.02 -1.08
C MET A 263 5.62 12.07 -2.24
N VAL A 264 4.38 12.38 -1.93
CA VAL A 264 3.35 12.68 -2.92
C VAL A 264 3.14 14.18 -3.00
N ARG A 265 3.00 14.70 -4.21
CA ARG A 265 2.72 16.11 -4.48
C ARG A 265 1.57 16.23 -5.47
N LEU A 266 0.88 17.35 -5.41
CA LEU A 266 -0.03 17.76 -6.46
C LEU A 266 0.66 18.75 -7.39
N LYS A 267 0.21 18.81 -8.65
CA LYS A 267 0.70 19.79 -9.63
C LYS A 267 0.54 21.24 -9.14
N THR A 268 -0.47 21.51 -8.32
CA THR A 268 -0.79 22.82 -7.76
C THR A 268 0.05 23.23 -6.53
N GLY A 269 1.00 22.40 -6.07
CA GLY A 269 1.90 22.71 -4.96
C GLY A 269 2.05 21.60 -3.91
N LYS A 270 2.84 21.88 -2.85
CA LYS A 270 3.03 20.97 -1.71
C LYS A 270 1.73 20.80 -0.92
N MET A 271 1.43 19.56 -0.50
CA MET A 271 0.46 19.31 0.58
C MET A 271 1.02 19.92 1.88
N SER A 272 0.62 21.15 2.19
CA SER A 272 1.02 21.77 3.45
C SER A 272 -0.06 21.50 4.50
N THR A 273 0.25 20.60 5.43
CA THR A 273 -0.55 20.43 6.65
C THR A 273 -0.52 21.65 7.58
N ARG A 274 0.38 22.62 7.34
CA ARG A 274 0.52 23.84 8.13
C ARG A 274 -0.43 24.97 7.69
N GLU A 275 -0.97 24.92 6.46
CA GLU A 275 -1.85 25.95 5.88
C GLU A 275 -3.29 25.49 5.64
N GLY A 276 -3.71 24.35 6.18
CA GLY A 276 -5.11 23.90 6.14
C GLY A 276 -5.57 23.25 4.83
N THR A 277 -4.71 23.08 3.83
CA THR A 277 -5.04 22.39 2.55
C THR A 277 -4.60 20.93 2.58
N VAL A 278 -5.26 20.12 3.38
CA VAL A 278 -5.10 18.67 3.33
C VAL A 278 -6.04 18.10 2.26
N ILE A 279 -5.50 17.42 1.26
CA ILE A 279 -6.33 16.67 0.32
C ILE A 279 -6.62 15.30 0.92
N TYR A 280 -7.89 15.08 1.17
CA TYR A 280 -8.37 13.81 1.67
C TYR A 280 -8.35 12.78 0.55
N LEU A 281 -7.88 11.59 0.88
CA LEU A 281 -7.75 10.51 -0.09
C LEU A 281 -9.10 10.13 -0.71
N GLN A 282 -10.16 10.15 0.09
CA GLN A 282 -11.51 9.83 -0.39
C GLN A 282 -11.98 10.81 -1.46
N ASP A 283 -11.70 12.11 -1.29
CA ASP A 283 -12.09 13.13 -2.27
C ASP A 283 -11.32 12.94 -3.59
N LEU A 284 -10.01 12.68 -3.52
CA LEU A 284 -9.22 12.39 -4.71
C LEU A 284 -9.72 11.14 -5.46
N ILE A 285 -10.10 10.08 -4.74
CA ILE A 285 -10.66 8.87 -5.35
C ILE A 285 -12.00 9.20 -6.01
N ASN A 286 -12.87 9.95 -5.34
CA ASN A 286 -14.18 10.35 -5.87
C ASN A 286 -14.01 11.22 -7.13
N ASP A 287 -13.09 12.17 -7.12
CA ASP A 287 -12.79 13.02 -8.29
C ASP A 287 -12.25 12.20 -9.46
N ALA A 288 -11.36 11.25 -9.20
CA ALA A 288 -10.85 10.36 -10.25
C ALA A 288 -11.97 9.50 -10.86
N ILE A 289 -12.86 8.94 -10.03
CA ILE A 289 -14.02 8.14 -10.49
C ILE A 289 -14.96 9.02 -11.32
N LYS A 290 -15.32 10.21 -10.82
CA LYS A 290 -16.21 11.15 -11.53
C LYS A 290 -15.64 11.56 -12.88
N LYS A 291 -14.34 11.86 -12.92
CA LYS A 291 -13.66 12.22 -14.17
C LYS A 291 -13.60 11.05 -15.15
N ALA A 292 -13.28 9.85 -14.65
CA ALA A 292 -13.33 8.63 -15.46
C ALA A 292 -14.74 8.39 -16.03
N TYR A 293 -15.80 8.61 -15.25
CA TYR A 293 -17.18 8.51 -15.71
C TYR A 293 -17.45 9.46 -16.86
N ASN A 294 -17.05 10.72 -16.76
CA ASN A 294 -17.25 11.71 -17.83
C ASN A 294 -16.52 11.32 -19.13
N VAL A 295 -15.28 10.85 -19.03
CA VAL A 295 -14.51 10.38 -20.20
C VAL A 295 -15.18 9.16 -20.86
N LEU A 296 -15.72 8.24 -20.05
CA LEU A 296 -16.45 7.08 -20.56
C LEU A 296 -17.77 7.47 -21.21
N GLU A 297 -18.49 8.45 -20.64
CA GLU A 297 -19.73 8.99 -21.22
C GLU A 297 -19.48 9.60 -22.59
N GLU A 298 -18.43 10.40 -22.75
CA GLU A 298 -18.07 11.02 -24.04
C GLU A 298 -17.64 9.97 -25.09
N LYS A 299 -16.95 8.90 -24.68
CA LYS A 299 -16.45 7.88 -25.62
C LYS A 299 -17.47 6.80 -25.95
N ASN A 300 -18.31 6.42 -25.01
CA ASN A 300 -19.28 5.34 -25.14
C ASN A 300 -20.48 5.59 -24.20
N ALA A 301 -21.43 6.45 -24.67
CA ALA A 301 -22.61 6.80 -23.88
C ALA A 301 -23.48 5.56 -23.52
N ASN A 302 -23.45 4.51 -24.34
CA ASN A 302 -24.25 3.29 -24.17
C ASN A 302 -23.49 2.18 -23.35
N LEU A 303 -22.37 2.49 -22.71
CA LEU A 303 -21.64 1.52 -21.94
C LEU A 303 -22.47 1.03 -20.74
N GLU A 304 -22.71 -0.28 -20.69
CA GLU A 304 -23.38 -0.93 -19.57
C GLU A 304 -22.53 -0.87 -18.29
N ASN A 305 -23.18 -0.72 -17.13
CA ASN A 305 -22.52 -0.67 -15.82
C ASN A 305 -21.40 0.40 -15.74
N LYS A 306 -21.62 1.56 -16.35
CA LYS A 306 -20.67 2.67 -16.46
C LYS A 306 -20.08 3.09 -15.12
N ASP A 307 -20.89 3.14 -14.05
CA ASP A 307 -20.42 3.47 -12.70
C ASP A 307 -19.35 2.50 -12.21
N LYS A 308 -19.57 1.19 -12.41
CA LYS A 308 -18.59 0.17 -12.04
C LYS A 308 -17.30 0.32 -12.84
N VAL A 309 -17.43 0.53 -14.15
CA VAL A 309 -16.28 0.72 -15.04
C VAL A 309 -15.52 1.99 -14.69
N ALA A 310 -16.22 3.10 -14.42
CA ALA A 310 -15.62 4.36 -13.99
C ALA A 310 -14.83 4.21 -12.68
N LYS A 311 -15.37 3.44 -11.72
CA LYS A 311 -14.66 3.10 -10.48
C LYS A 311 -13.38 2.31 -10.77
N GLN A 312 -13.44 1.28 -11.61
CA GLN A 312 -12.27 0.46 -11.97
C GLN A 312 -11.20 1.27 -12.71
N VAL A 313 -11.60 2.15 -13.62
CA VAL A 313 -10.68 3.00 -14.39
C VAL A 313 -10.11 4.12 -13.53
N GLY A 314 -10.92 4.82 -12.75
CA GLY A 314 -10.48 5.93 -11.91
C GLY A 314 -9.49 5.50 -10.83
N ILE A 315 -9.84 4.43 -10.09
CA ILE A 315 -8.94 3.86 -9.07
C ILE A 315 -7.69 3.26 -9.74
N GLY A 316 -7.88 2.53 -10.84
CA GLY A 316 -6.77 1.96 -11.61
C GLY A 316 -5.77 3.00 -12.09
N ALA A 317 -6.25 4.16 -12.53
CA ALA A 317 -5.40 5.27 -12.96
C ALA A 317 -4.57 5.86 -11.81
N LEU A 318 -5.17 6.07 -10.64
CA LEU A 318 -4.46 6.54 -9.44
C LEU A 318 -3.37 5.55 -9.00
N VAL A 319 -3.73 4.29 -8.86
CA VAL A 319 -2.81 3.22 -8.41
C VAL A 319 -1.66 3.04 -9.40
N PHE A 320 -1.97 2.95 -10.69
CA PHE A 320 -0.96 2.73 -11.73
C PHE A 320 0.01 3.90 -11.83
N ASN A 321 -0.48 5.14 -11.74
CA ASN A 321 0.37 6.33 -11.82
C ASN A 321 1.40 6.39 -10.69
N ASP A 322 1.02 6.01 -9.48
CA ASP A 322 1.97 5.94 -8.37
C ASP A 322 2.97 4.79 -8.58
N LEU A 323 2.47 3.58 -8.83
CA LEU A 323 3.30 2.38 -8.93
C LEU A 323 4.20 2.33 -10.17
N LYS A 324 3.96 3.13 -11.23
CA LYS A 324 4.87 3.22 -12.38
C LYS A 324 6.15 3.99 -12.07
N THR A 325 6.14 4.81 -11.04
CA THR A 325 7.29 5.60 -10.61
C THR A 325 8.11 4.79 -9.60
N ASN A 326 9.44 4.82 -9.74
CA ASN A 326 10.33 4.20 -8.74
C ASN A 326 9.95 4.70 -7.33
N LYS A 327 9.81 3.77 -6.39
CA LYS A 327 9.26 4.04 -5.06
C LYS A 327 9.93 5.17 -4.27
N ILE A 328 11.25 5.37 -4.44
CA ILE A 328 11.98 6.42 -3.71
C ILE A 328 11.77 7.82 -4.29
N LYS A 329 11.27 7.93 -5.52
CA LYS A 329 11.02 9.23 -6.15
C LYS A 329 9.68 9.80 -5.69
N ASP A 330 9.60 11.13 -5.63
CA ASP A 330 8.34 11.82 -5.42
C ASP A 330 7.39 11.60 -6.60
N VAL A 331 6.10 11.52 -6.32
CA VAL A 331 5.04 11.37 -7.34
C VAL A 331 4.19 12.62 -7.39
N VAL A 332 3.89 13.08 -8.60
CA VAL A 332 2.95 14.17 -8.86
C VAL A 332 1.66 13.61 -9.45
N PHE A 333 0.52 13.96 -8.88
CA PHE A 333 -0.79 13.60 -9.41
C PHE A 333 -1.36 14.74 -10.27
N ASP A 334 -1.70 14.40 -11.52
CA ASP A 334 -2.48 15.21 -12.46
C ASP A 334 -3.59 14.33 -13.03
N LEU A 335 -4.85 14.56 -12.61
CA LEU A 335 -5.99 13.73 -12.99
C LEU A 335 -6.28 13.75 -14.51
N ASP A 336 -5.89 14.82 -15.21
CA ASP A 336 -6.06 14.90 -16.68
C ASP A 336 -5.09 13.96 -17.40
N GLU A 337 -3.85 13.88 -16.90
CA GLU A 337 -2.82 13.03 -17.50
C GLU A 337 -3.04 11.55 -17.18
N ILE A 338 -3.36 11.23 -15.93
CA ILE A 338 -3.43 9.81 -15.49
C ILE A 338 -4.63 9.06 -16.03
N LEU A 339 -5.71 9.77 -16.43
CA LEU A 339 -6.93 9.20 -16.99
C LEU A 339 -6.93 9.10 -18.52
N ARG A 340 -5.84 9.42 -19.19
CA ARG A 340 -5.69 9.23 -20.64
C ARG A 340 -5.68 7.74 -20.99
N PHE A 341 -6.30 7.40 -22.14
CA PHE A 341 -6.30 6.03 -22.69
C PHE A 341 -5.16 5.78 -23.68
N ASP A 342 -4.12 6.59 -23.62
CA ASP A 342 -2.89 6.49 -24.40
C ASP A 342 -1.66 6.76 -23.49
N GLY A 343 -0.47 6.50 -24.02
CA GLY A 343 0.76 6.67 -23.28
C GLY A 343 0.96 5.65 -22.15
N GLU A 344 1.71 6.05 -21.11
CA GLU A 344 2.08 5.17 -20.00
C GLU A 344 1.07 5.28 -18.84
N THR A 345 -0.19 4.91 -19.06
CA THR A 345 -1.29 5.06 -18.10
C THR A 345 -1.96 3.73 -17.76
N GLY A 346 -2.59 3.67 -16.57
CA GLY A 346 -3.40 2.52 -16.17
C GLY A 346 -4.55 2.24 -17.14
N PRO A 347 -5.34 3.26 -17.52
CA PRO A 347 -6.41 3.11 -18.51
C PRO A 347 -5.95 2.58 -19.87
N TYR A 348 -4.75 2.92 -20.33
CA TYR A 348 -4.19 2.35 -21.56
C TYR A 348 -3.97 0.83 -21.43
N VAL A 349 -3.41 0.37 -20.32
CA VAL A 349 -3.20 -1.06 -20.09
C VAL A 349 -4.52 -1.80 -19.92
N GLN A 350 -5.49 -1.21 -19.18
CA GLN A 350 -6.85 -1.76 -19.05
C GLN A 350 -7.57 -1.84 -20.40
N TYR A 351 -7.45 -0.82 -21.23
CA TYR A 351 -8.00 -0.79 -22.58
C TYR A 351 -7.38 -1.89 -23.45
N THR A 352 -6.08 -2.10 -23.35
CA THR A 352 -5.39 -3.19 -24.08
C THR A 352 -5.96 -4.56 -23.69
N TYR A 353 -6.21 -4.81 -22.40
CA TYR A 353 -6.87 -6.02 -21.94
C TYR A 353 -8.28 -6.18 -22.56
N VAL A 354 -9.11 -5.15 -22.50
CA VAL A 354 -10.47 -5.18 -23.09
C VAL A 354 -10.41 -5.45 -24.59
N ARG A 355 -9.41 -4.89 -25.28
CA ARG A 355 -9.19 -5.14 -26.72
C ARG A 355 -8.87 -6.61 -27.00
N THR A 356 -8.05 -7.28 -26.16
CA THR A 356 -7.81 -8.73 -26.34
C THR A 356 -9.12 -9.52 -26.24
N LYS A 357 -9.98 -9.22 -25.26
CA LYS A 357 -11.30 -9.86 -25.13
C LYS A 357 -12.19 -9.61 -26.37
N SER A 358 -12.22 -8.38 -26.85
CA SER A 358 -13.03 -8.00 -28.01
C SER A 358 -12.61 -8.74 -29.28
N ILE A 359 -11.29 -8.95 -29.48
CA ILE A 359 -10.77 -9.71 -30.61
C ILE A 359 -11.19 -11.19 -30.53
N LEU A 360 -11.01 -11.81 -29.36
CA LEU A 360 -11.38 -13.20 -29.15
C LEU A 360 -12.88 -13.45 -29.31
N ASN A 361 -13.71 -12.53 -28.81
CA ASN A 361 -15.16 -12.60 -29.01
C ASN A 361 -15.55 -12.49 -30.50
N LYS A 362 -14.94 -11.58 -31.25
CA LYS A 362 -15.16 -11.45 -32.71
C LYS A 362 -14.70 -12.68 -33.48
N ALA A 363 -13.63 -13.34 -33.02
CA ALA A 363 -13.12 -14.56 -33.60
C ALA A 363 -13.94 -15.80 -33.23
N ASN A 364 -14.94 -15.69 -32.35
CA ASN A 364 -15.62 -16.80 -31.68
C ASN A 364 -14.63 -17.82 -31.08
N PHE A 365 -13.54 -17.32 -30.51
CA PHE A 365 -12.47 -18.15 -29.95
C PHE A 365 -12.68 -18.38 -28.46
N ASP A 366 -12.79 -19.66 -28.08
CA ASP A 366 -12.82 -20.10 -26.70
C ASP A 366 -11.68 -21.10 -26.48
N ILE A 367 -10.71 -20.72 -25.65
CA ILE A 367 -9.54 -21.52 -25.33
C ILE A 367 -9.88 -22.87 -24.69
N SER A 368 -11.01 -22.98 -24.01
CA SER A 368 -11.46 -24.25 -23.37
C SER A 368 -11.78 -25.34 -24.38
N ASN A 369 -12.09 -24.95 -25.63
CA ASN A 369 -12.40 -25.87 -26.73
C ASN A 369 -11.19 -26.17 -27.62
N ILE A 370 -10.01 -25.67 -27.27
CA ILE A 370 -8.78 -25.80 -28.06
C ILE A 370 -7.82 -26.77 -27.39
N ASP A 371 -7.38 -27.75 -28.16
CA ASP A 371 -6.29 -28.64 -27.78
C ASP A 371 -4.94 -27.92 -28.01
N LEU A 372 -4.36 -27.43 -26.91
CA LEU A 372 -3.14 -26.65 -26.96
C LEU A 372 -1.93 -27.38 -27.51
N GLU A 373 -1.90 -28.72 -27.38
CA GLU A 373 -0.80 -29.56 -27.89
C GLU A 373 -0.84 -29.72 -29.43
N LYS A 374 -2.00 -29.48 -30.05
CA LYS A 374 -2.19 -29.54 -31.49
C LYS A 374 -1.97 -28.21 -32.22
N ILE A 375 -1.69 -27.13 -31.49
CA ILE A 375 -1.44 -25.84 -32.10
C ILE A 375 -0.04 -25.83 -32.72
N ASP A 376 0.03 -25.52 -34.00
CA ASP A 376 1.32 -25.31 -34.67
C ASP A 376 1.81 -23.90 -34.45
N TYR A 377 2.58 -23.70 -33.38
CA TYR A 377 3.17 -22.41 -33.03
C TYR A 377 4.24 -21.92 -34.01
N ASN A 378 4.76 -22.78 -34.90
CA ASN A 378 5.70 -22.39 -35.96
C ASN A 378 5.04 -21.50 -37.05
N LEU A 379 3.71 -21.37 -37.01
CA LEU A 379 2.96 -20.47 -37.87
C LEU A 379 3.10 -19.01 -37.45
N LEU A 380 3.54 -18.74 -36.23
CA LEU A 380 3.87 -17.39 -35.74
C LEU A 380 5.28 -17.01 -36.21
N LYS A 381 5.37 -16.32 -37.37
CA LYS A 381 6.63 -16.05 -38.07
C LYS A 381 7.05 -14.61 -38.14
N SER A 382 6.10 -13.66 -37.98
CA SER A 382 6.43 -12.26 -38.06
C SER A 382 7.31 -11.80 -36.87
N GLU A 383 8.08 -10.76 -37.07
CA GLU A 383 8.93 -10.19 -36.02
C GLU A 383 8.08 -9.75 -34.81
N ASP A 384 6.90 -9.19 -35.05
CA ASP A 384 5.97 -8.74 -33.99
C ASP A 384 5.37 -9.90 -33.21
N GLU A 385 5.02 -11.02 -33.88
CA GLU A 385 4.54 -12.24 -33.24
C GLU A 385 5.61 -12.83 -32.30
N ILE A 386 6.82 -13.00 -32.83
CA ILE A 386 7.97 -13.54 -32.07
C ILE A 386 8.34 -12.62 -30.90
N SER A 387 8.33 -11.30 -31.11
CA SER A 387 8.64 -10.33 -30.07
C SER A 387 7.59 -10.34 -28.94
N LEU A 388 6.30 -10.51 -29.30
CA LEU A 388 5.23 -10.63 -28.33
C LEU A 388 5.37 -11.94 -27.51
N VAL A 389 5.68 -13.07 -28.14
CA VAL A 389 5.96 -14.32 -27.41
C VAL A 389 7.12 -14.14 -26.42
N LYS A 390 8.24 -13.55 -26.88
CA LYS A 390 9.43 -13.35 -26.04
C LYS A 390 9.17 -12.43 -24.84
N ILE A 391 8.35 -11.40 -24.99
CA ILE A 391 8.05 -10.53 -23.86
C ILE A 391 7.11 -11.21 -22.87
N LEU A 392 6.11 -11.97 -23.33
CA LEU A 392 5.20 -12.71 -22.46
C LEU A 392 5.95 -13.77 -21.63
N ASP A 393 6.94 -14.44 -22.19
CA ASP A 393 7.78 -15.45 -21.51
C ASP A 393 8.51 -14.90 -20.27
N LYS A 394 8.86 -13.63 -20.28
CA LYS A 394 9.55 -12.95 -19.15
C LYS A 394 8.69 -12.70 -17.92
N PHE A 395 7.38 -12.91 -17.98
CA PHE A 395 6.44 -12.50 -16.93
C PHE A 395 6.82 -13.01 -15.54
N SER A 396 7.14 -14.31 -15.44
CA SER A 396 7.53 -14.93 -14.16
C SER A 396 8.80 -14.32 -13.56
N ASP A 397 9.79 -13.99 -14.40
CA ASP A 397 11.04 -13.41 -13.95
C ASP A 397 10.85 -11.93 -13.54
N VAL A 398 9.94 -11.22 -14.21
CA VAL A 398 9.54 -9.86 -13.84
C VAL A 398 8.88 -9.85 -12.46
N ILE A 399 7.96 -10.78 -12.17
CA ILE A 399 7.34 -10.90 -10.84
C ILE A 399 8.41 -11.15 -9.78
N LYS A 400 9.30 -12.13 -10.02
CA LYS A 400 10.39 -12.46 -9.10
C LYS A 400 11.28 -11.24 -8.83
N ARG A 401 11.74 -10.58 -9.88
CA ARG A 401 12.58 -9.39 -9.78
C ARG A 401 11.89 -8.24 -9.04
N ALA A 402 10.60 -7.97 -9.34
CA ALA A 402 9.82 -6.93 -8.66
C ALA A 402 9.68 -7.19 -7.15
N ALA A 403 9.56 -8.46 -6.74
CA ALA A 403 9.51 -8.85 -5.34
C ALA A 403 10.89 -8.74 -4.65
N GLU A 404 11.97 -9.22 -5.29
CA GLU A 404 13.33 -9.19 -4.76
C GLU A 404 13.86 -7.75 -4.59
N GLU A 405 13.52 -6.84 -5.51
CA GLU A 405 13.87 -5.42 -5.45
C GLU A 405 12.84 -4.58 -4.65
N TYR A 406 11.74 -5.19 -4.17
CA TYR A 406 10.64 -4.48 -3.51
C TYR A 406 10.12 -3.31 -4.36
N GLU A 407 10.05 -3.49 -5.69
CA GLU A 407 9.86 -2.41 -6.66
C GLU A 407 8.73 -2.72 -7.64
N PRO A 408 7.47 -2.37 -7.30
CA PRO A 408 6.33 -2.60 -8.18
C PRO A 408 6.45 -1.93 -9.56
N SER A 409 7.25 -0.86 -9.70
CA SER A 409 7.42 -0.17 -10.98
C SER A 409 8.06 -1.04 -12.07
N ILE A 410 8.75 -2.11 -11.69
CA ILE A 410 9.27 -3.11 -12.64
C ILE A 410 8.11 -3.81 -13.35
N LEU A 411 7.05 -4.17 -12.61
CA LEU A 411 5.87 -4.82 -13.18
C LEU A 411 5.03 -3.85 -14.01
N THR A 412 4.84 -2.60 -13.55
CA THR A 412 4.06 -1.60 -14.31
C THR A 412 4.71 -1.29 -15.66
N ARG A 413 6.04 -1.10 -15.71
CA ARG A 413 6.79 -0.88 -16.96
C ARG A 413 6.66 -2.07 -17.90
N TYR A 414 6.81 -3.27 -17.38
CA TYR A 414 6.62 -4.48 -18.16
C TYR A 414 5.21 -4.55 -18.79
N LEU A 415 4.15 -4.20 -18.06
CA LEU A 415 2.79 -4.18 -18.60
C LEU A 415 2.60 -3.13 -19.69
N ILE A 416 3.27 -1.98 -19.61
CA ILE A 416 3.31 -0.96 -20.67
C ILE A 416 3.99 -1.55 -21.91
N ASP A 417 5.14 -2.20 -21.74
CA ASP A 417 5.88 -2.81 -22.84
C ASP A 417 5.07 -3.92 -23.52
N VAL A 418 4.40 -4.79 -22.75
CA VAL A 418 3.49 -5.81 -23.28
C VAL A 418 2.36 -5.18 -24.08
N SER A 419 1.74 -4.11 -23.55
CA SER A 419 0.63 -3.41 -24.21
C SER A 419 1.09 -2.74 -25.50
N SER A 420 2.28 -2.16 -25.51
CA SER A 420 2.88 -1.54 -26.71
C SER A 420 3.22 -2.59 -27.77
N GLN A 421 3.84 -3.71 -27.37
CA GLN A 421 4.18 -4.79 -28.30
C GLN A 421 2.93 -5.48 -28.86
N PHE A 422 1.89 -5.69 -28.02
CA PHE A 422 0.60 -6.16 -28.49
C PHE A 422 -0.04 -5.22 -29.51
N SER A 423 0.04 -3.90 -29.32
CA SER A 423 -0.47 -2.92 -30.26
C SER A 423 0.25 -2.98 -31.61
N ARG A 424 1.58 -3.18 -31.63
CA ARG A 424 2.37 -3.40 -32.86
C ARG A 424 1.96 -4.67 -33.58
N PHE A 425 1.91 -5.79 -32.83
CA PHE A 425 1.42 -7.07 -33.36
C PHE A 425 0.05 -6.92 -34.02
N TYR A 426 -0.91 -6.35 -33.33
CA TYR A 426 -2.29 -6.21 -33.82
C TYR A 426 -2.40 -5.31 -35.05
N ASN A 427 -1.59 -4.26 -35.15
CA ASN A 427 -1.62 -3.33 -36.29
C ASN A 427 -0.98 -3.96 -37.55
N ASN A 428 0.01 -4.82 -37.38
CA ASN A 428 0.77 -5.40 -38.49
C ASN A 428 0.33 -6.80 -38.89
N ASN A 429 -0.47 -7.48 -38.06
CA ASN A 429 -0.90 -8.84 -38.29
C ASN A 429 -2.42 -8.98 -38.11
N GLN A 430 -3.11 -9.37 -39.16
CA GLN A 430 -4.53 -9.67 -39.09
C GLN A 430 -4.74 -10.94 -38.28
N VAL A 431 -5.44 -10.86 -37.13
CA VAL A 431 -5.65 -12.02 -36.22
C VAL A 431 -6.69 -12.96 -36.79
N ILE A 432 -7.81 -12.44 -37.31
CA ILE A 432 -8.90 -13.21 -37.88
C ILE A 432 -8.64 -13.35 -39.38
N VAL A 433 -8.15 -14.50 -39.80
CA VAL A 433 -7.81 -14.87 -41.18
C VAL A 433 -8.56 -16.14 -41.58
N ASP A 434 -8.64 -16.41 -42.89
CA ASP A 434 -9.32 -17.59 -43.42
C ASP A 434 -8.60 -18.92 -43.08
N ASP A 435 -7.29 -18.89 -42.94
CA ASP A 435 -6.52 -20.03 -42.47
C ASP A 435 -6.76 -20.28 -40.99
N GLU A 436 -7.56 -21.31 -40.69
CA GLU A 436 -7.94 -21.67 -39.30
C GLU A 436 -6.74 -21.98 -38.40
N LYS A 437 -5.65 -22.54 -38.92
CA LYS A 437 -4.45 -22.89 -38.13
C LYS A 437 -3.73 -21.61 -37.69
N ILE A 438 -3.55 -20.68 -38.62
CA ILE A 438 -2.93 -19.35 -38.31
C ILE A 438 -3.84 -18.57 -37.37
N LYS A 439 -5.17 -18.54 -37.62
CA LYS A 439 -6.14 -17.89 -36.75
C LYS A 439 -6.08 -18.44 -35.30
N ILE A 440 -6.08 -19.76 -35.13
CA ILE A 440 -5.99 -20.39 -33.81
C ILE A 440 -4.67 -19.99 -33.10
N ALA A 441 -3.51 -20.07 -33.79
CA ALA A 441 -2.24 -19.68 -33.21
C ALA A 441 -2.21 -18.19 -32.78
N ARG A 442 -2.72 -17.28 -33.62
CA ARG A 442 -2.82 -15.84 -33.32
C ARG A 442 -3.82 -15.55 -32.19
N CYS A 443 -4.98 -16.17 -32.20
CA CYS A 443 -5.96 -16.02 -31.12
C CYS A 443 -5.41 -16.53 -29.80
N THR A 444 -4.64 -17.62 -29.78
CA THR A 444 -3.96 -18.12 -28.58
C THR A 444 -2.95 -17.09 -28.06
N LEU A 445 -2.18 -16.44 -28.95
CA LEU A 445 -1.25 -15.38 -28.55
C LEU A 445 -1.98 -14.16 -27.97
N VAL A 446 -3.13 -13.76 -28.55
CA VAL A 446 -4.01 -12.71 -28.00
C VAL A 446 -4.54 -13.10 -26.62
N TYR A 447 -4.97 -14.35 -26.44
CA TYR A 447 -5.44 -14.86 -25.15
C TYR A 447 -4.35 -14.81 -24.10
N CYS A 448 -3.15 -15.30 -24.39
CA CYS A 448 -2.01 -15.26 -23.49
C CYS A 448 -1.65 -13.82 -23.09
N THR A 449 -1.71 -12.88 -24.03
CA THR A 449 -1.51 -11.45 -23.74
C THR A 449 -2.55 -10.93 -22.75
N GLY A 450 -3.83 -11.25 -22.95
CA GLY A 450 -4.91 -10.90 -22.03
C GLY A 450 -4.69 -11.46 -20.63
N VAL A 451 -4.26 -12.73 -20.53
CA VAL A 451 -3.94 -13.38 -19.24
C VAL A 451 -2.83 -12.64 -18.50
N VAL A 452 -1.73 -12.35 -19.18
CA VAL A 452 -0.58 -11.64 -18.57
C VAL A 452 -0.96 -10.24 -18.09
N ILE A 453 -1.68 -9.47 -18.92
CA ILE A 453 -2.11 -8.11 -18.54
C ILE A 453 -3.05 -8.17 -17.35
N LYS A 454 -4.09 -9.03 -17.38
CA LYS A 454 -5.04 -9.18 -16.28
C LYS A 454 -4.34 -9.58 -14.99
N LYS A 455 -3.47 -10.57 -15.05
CA LYS A 455 -2.72 -11.06 -13.89
C LYS A 455 -1.79 -9.99 -13.33
N GLY A 456 -1.03 -9.31 -14.19
CA GLY A 456 -0.13 -8.23 -13.79
C GLY A 456 -0.87 -7.08 -13.13
N LEU A 457 -1.99 -6.63 -13.70
CA LEU A 457 -2.84 -5.60 -13.08
C LEU A 457 -3.40 -6.05 -11.73
N SER A 458 -3.84 -7.32 -11.62
CA SER A 458 -4.33 -7.90 -10.35
C SER A 458 -3.25 -7.90 -9.27
N ILE A 459 -2.00 -8.23 -9.59
CA ILE A 459 -0.85 -8.16 -8.65
C ILE A 459 -0.65 -6.72 -8.17
N LEU A 460 -0.75 -5.73 -9.05
CA LEU A 460 -0.71 -4.31 -8.69
C LEU A 460 -1.96 -3.86 -7.92
N GLY A 461 -2.98 -4.72 -7.80
CA GLY A 461 -4.24 -4.45 -7.15
C GLY A 461 -5.17 -3.58 -8.00
N ILE A 462 -5.06 -3.64 -9.32
CA ILE A 462 -5.88 -2.92 -10.28
C ILE A 462 -6.89 -3.88 -10.91
N GLU A 463 -8.16 -3.54 -10.84
CA GLU A 463 -9.22 -4.30 -11.48
C GLU A 463 -9.23 -4.06 -13.00
N THR A 464 -9.67 -5.07 -13.74
CA THR A 464 -9.83 -4.99 -15.19
C THR A 464 -11.31 -4.93 -15.54
N PRO A 465 -11.79 -3.90 -16.28
CA PRO A 465 -13.16 -3.88 -16.77
C PRO A 465 -13.37 -4.92 -17.87
N ASP A 466 -14.62 -5.36 -18.03
CA ASP A 466 -15.00 -6.29 -19.08
C ASP A 466 -15.21 -5.63 -20.46
N LYS A 467 -15.64 -4.36 -20.42
CA LYS A 467 -15.86 -3.50 -21.60
C LYS A 467 -15.40 -2.07 -21.27
N LEU A 468 -14.97 -1.34 -22.28
CA LEU A 468 -14.62 0.09 -22.23
C LEU A 468 -15.21 0.83 -23.43
#